data_5dbabd149270df5168ff4af8c559c25c
#
_entry.id   5dbabd149270df5168ff4af8c559c25c
#
_cell.length_a   1.000
_cell.length_b   1.000
_cell.length_c   1.000
_cell.angle_alpha   90.00
_cell.angle_beta   90.00
_cell.angle_gamma   90.00
#
_symmetry.space_group_name_H-M   'P 1'
#
loop_
_entity.id
_entity.type
_entity.pdbx_description
1 polymer ?
#
loop_
_entity_poly.entity_id
_entity_poly.type
_entity_poly.pdbx_seq_one_letter_code
_entity_poly.pdbx_strand_id
1 'polypeptide(L)'
;ELYEVFYYVSLKEEEKLQRIDSMLELLGLLPLKKSHPYDLSGGEQQRLALGKILLTEPEILLLDEPTKGLDPFFKKRLAEILLGLKEKGITIVMVSHDIEFSAEFADRCAMFFDGRIVSSDTPRAFFSGNRFYTTTSHRVSHEYFDDAIIYQDVVRLCRENMI
;
A
#
# COMPACT_ATOMS: atom_id res chain seq x y z
N GLU A 1 12.09 15.41 -12.82
CA GLU A 1 10.84 15.06 -12.16
C GLU A 1 10.93 15.18 -10.62
N LEU A 2 11.68 14.32 -9.89
CA LEU A 2 11.77 14.41 -8.42
C LEU A 2 12.37 15.71 -7.92
N TYR A 3 13.29 16.29 -8.70
CA TYR A 3 13.93 17.57 -8.36
C TYR A 3 12.94 18.74 -8.37
N GLU A 4 11.88 18.67 -9.18
CA GLU A 4 10.86 19.71 -9.29
C GLU A 4 10.08 19.90 -7.97
N VAL A 5 9.96 18.85 -7.14
CA VAL A 5 9.32 18.91 -5.82
C VAL A 5 9.98 19.97 -4.94
N PHE A 6 11.29 20.17 -5.09
CA PHE A 6 12.06 21.13 -4.30
C PHE A 6 12.17 22.54 -4.90
N TYR A 7 11.40 22.83 -5.97
CA TYR A 7 11.51 24.12 -6.66
C TYR A 7 11.23 25.30 -5.74
N TYR A 8 10.33 25.13 -4.78
CA TYR A 8 9.93 26.15 -3.84
C TYR A 8 10.45 25.94 -2.42
N VAL A 9 11.34 24.96 -2.22
CA VAL A 9 11.89 24.63 -0.92
C VAL A 9 13.32 25.13 -0.81
N SER A 10 13.61 25.96 0.21
CA SER A 10 14.94 26.52 0.46
C SER A 10 15.86 25.50 1.12
N LEU A 11 16.28 24.48 0.38
CA LEU A 11 17.27 23.50 0.80
C LEU A 11 18.59 23.69 0.01
N LYS A 12 19.71 23.28 0.61
CA LYS A 12 20.99 23.20 -0.10
C LYS A 12 20.92 22.12 -1.19
N GLU A 13 21.63 22.32 -2.30
CA GLU A 13 21.63 21.38 -3.42
C GLU A 13 22.07 19.97 -3.02
N GLU A 14 23.06 19.86 -2.15
CA GLU A 14 23.53 18.57 -1.62
C GLU A 14 22.45 17.84 -0.86
N GLU A 15 21.65 18.54 -0.06
CA GLU A 15 20.55 17.99 0.73
C GLU A 15 19.39 17.52 -0.18
N LYS A 16 19.05 18.31 -1.21
CA LYS A 16 18.04 17.92 -2.20
C LYS A 16 18.43 16.63 -2.92
N LEU A 17 19.68 16.55 -3.39
CA LEU A 17 20.19 15.34 -4.06
C LEU A 17 20.18 14.12 -3.13
N GLN A 18 20.58 14.29 -1.89
CA GLN A 18 20.57 13.20 -0.91
C GLN A 18 19.15 12.68 -0.65
N ARG A 19 18.17 13.57 -0.49
CA ARG A 19 16.74 13.19 -0.30
C ARG A 19 16.20 12.46 -1.52
N ILE A 20 16.53 12.92 -2.73
CA ILE A 20 16.15 12.27 -3.99
C ILE A 20 16.76 10.87 -4.08
N ASP A 21 18.05 10.73 -3.80
CA ASP A 21 18.74 9.45 -3.89
C ASP A 21 18.18 8.43 -2.88
N SER A 22 17.96 8.85 -1.64
CA SER A 22 17.31 8.02 -0.62
C SER A 22 15.89 7.60 -1.03
N MET A 23 15.12 8.50 -1.67
CA MET A 23 13.78 8.18 -2.17
C MET A 23 13.84 7.19 -3.34
N LEU A 24 14.76 7.38 -4.30
CA LEU A 24 14.95 6.45 -5.41
C LEU A 24 15.38 5.06 -4.94
N GLU A 25 16.23 4.99 -3.91
CA GLU A 25 16.64 3.73 -3.30
C GLU A 25 15.45 3.04 -2.61
N LEU A 26 14.68 3.79 -1.81
CA LEU A 26 13.46 3.30 -1.14
C LEU A 26 12.48 2.68 -2.14
N LEU A 27 12.34 3.27 -3.32
CA LEU A 27 11.41 2.84 -4.37
C LEU A 27 12.00 1.84 -5.36
N GLY A 28 13.28 1.46 -5.21
CA GLY A 28 13.97 0.56 -6.14
C GLY A 28 14.18 1.17 -7.53
N LEU A 29 14.30 2.51 -7.61
CA LEU A 29 14.46 3.26 -8.86
C LEU A 29 15.87 3.85 -9.02
N LEU A 30 16.77 3.66 -8.07
CA LEU A 30 18.11 4.23 -8.12
C LEU A 30 18.90 3.90 -9.41
N PRO A 31 18.84 2.65 -9.95
CA PRO A 31 19.49 2.32 -11.22
C PRO A 31 18.94 3.12 -12.41
N LEU A 32 17.70 3.60 -12.31
CA LEU A 32 17.01 4.35 -13.36
C LEU A 32 17.06 5.86 -13.18
N LYS A 33 17.90 6.36 -12.26
CA LYS A 33 18.04 7.80 -11.95
C LYS A 33 18.28 8.69 -13.17
N LYS A 34 18.95 8.18 -14.19
CA LYS A 34 19.28 8.91 -15.43
C LYS A 34 18.32 8.64 -16.59
N SER A 35 17.36 7.72 -16.42
CA SER A 35 16.38 7.39 -17.44
C SER A 35 15.35 8.50 -17.58
N HIS A 36 14.82 8.67 -18.80
CA HIS A 36 13.71 9.58 -19.01
C HIS A 36 12.42 8.98 -18.41
N PRO A 37 11.54 9.76 -17.77
CA PRO A 37 10.32 9.23 -17.15
C PRO A 37 9.42 8.44 -18.09
N TYR A 38 9.38 8.79 -19.37
CA TYR A 38 8.61 8.07 -20.39
C TYR A 38 9.23 6.72 -20.81
N ASP A 39 10.49 6.46 -20.47
CA ASP A 39 11.16 5.19 -20.73
C ASP A 39 10.91 4.17 -19.61
N LEU A 40 10.26 4.60 -18.53
CA LEU A 40 9.90 3.76 -17.39
C LEU A 40 8.68 2.89 -17.71
N SER A 41 8.68 1.66 -17.22
CA SER A 41 7.48 0.81 -17.22
C SER A 41 6.35 1.42 -16.38
N GLY A 42 5.11 1.00 -16.58
CA GLY A 42 3.96 1.53 -15.84
C GLY A 42 4.12 1.42 -14.31
N GLY A 43 4.66 0.30 -13.81
CA GLY A 43 4.96 0.13 -12.39
C GLY A 43 6.07 1.05 -11.87
N GLU A 44 7.10 1.32 -12.68
CA GLU A 44 8.17 2.26 -12.34
C GLU A 44 7.67 3.71 -12.34
N GLN A 45 6.81 4.07 -13.29
CA GLN A 45 6.16 5.38 -13.31
C GLN A 45 5.29 5.61 -12.09
N GLN A 46 4.52 4.60 -11.67
CA GLN A 46 3.70 4.66 -10.47
C GLN A 46 4.56 4.82 -9.19
N ARG A 47 5.67 4.10 -9.10
CA ARG A 47 6.65 4.27 -8.01
C ARG A 47 7.25 5.66 -7.99
N LEU A 48 7.61 6.18 -9.16
CA LEU A 48 8.14 7.54 -9.30
C LEU A 48 7.11 8.60 -8.85
N ALA A 49 5.84 8.44 -9.25
CA ALA A 49 4.75 9.32 -8.83
C ALA A 49 4.56 9.29 -7.31
N LEU A 50 4.60 8.11 -6.70
CA LEU A 50 4.57 7.97 -5.23
C LEU A 50 5.73 8.71 -4.58
N GLY A 51 6.95 8.57 -5.11
CA GLY A 51 8.13 9.29 -4.59
C GLY A 51 8.00 10.80 -4.65
N LYS A 52 7.41 11.34 -5.71
CA LYS A 52 7.13 12.79 -5.82
C LYS A 52 6.23 13.27 -4.67
N ILE A 53 5.18 12.51 -4.36
CA ILE A 53 4.26 12.86 -3.28
C ILE A 53 4.94 12.71 -1.92
N LEU A 54 5.68 11.63 -1.69
CA LEU A 54 6.34 11.39 -0.40
C LEU A 54 7.42 12.42 -0.07
N LEU A 55 8.11 12.97 -1.07
CA LEU A 55 9.07 14.05 -0.88
C LEU A 55 8.44 15.36 -0.40
N THR A 56 7.11 15.54 -0.53
CA THR A 56 6.39 16.70 0.02
C THR A 56 6.08 16.56 1.51
N GLU A 57 6.39 15.41 2.12
CA GLU A 57 6.13 15.11 3.54
C GLU A 57 4.66 15.41 3.94
N PRO A 58 3.66 14.79 3.28
CA PRO A 58 2.25 15.10 3.51
C PRO A 58 1.79 14.59 4.88
N GLU A 59 0.85 15.31 5.52
CA GLU A 59 0.16 14.84 6.73
C GLU A 59 -0.93 13.80 6.40
N ILE A 60 -1.53 13.92 5.21
CA ILE A 60 -2.57 13.02 4.69
C ILE A 60 -2.17 12.55 3.30
N LEU A 61 -2.15 11.23 3.10
CA LEU A 61 -1.83 10.58 1.83
C LEU A 61 -3.08 9.92 1.26
N LEU A 62 -3.52 10.38 0.09
CA LEU A 62 -4.64 9.81 -0.64
C LEU A 62 -4.11 8.99 -1.81
N LEU A 63 -4.47 7.71 -1.88
CA LEU A 63 -4.00 6.77 -2.89
C LEU A 63 -5.19 6.14 -3.62
N ASP A 64 -5.14 6.17 -4.94
CA ASP A 64 -6.12 5.51 -5.80
C ASP A 64 -5.44 4.34 -6.53
N GLU A 65 -5.90 3.12 -6.26
CA GLU A 65 -5.39 1.86 -6.81
C GLU A 65 -3.85 1.71 -6.74
N PRO A 66 -3.18 1.96 -5.59
CA PRO A 66 -1.73 2.03 -5.52
C PRO A 66 -1.03 0.68 -5.74
N THR A 67 -1.76 -0.44 -5.67
CA THR A 67 -1.23 -1.80 -5.91
C THR A 67 -1.38 -2.26 -7.36
N LYS A 68 -2.12 -1.50 -8.18
CA LYS A 68 -2.40 -1.87 -9.58
C LYS A 68 -1.12 -1.90 -10.40
N GLY A 69 -0.90 -3.00 -11.11
CA GLY A 69 0.28 -3.16 -11.99
C GLY A 69 1.61 -3.40 -11.26
N LEU A 70 1.60 -3.50 -9.93
CA LEU A 70 2.78 -3.85 -9.16
C LEU A 70 2.94 -5.37 -9.06
N ASP A 71 4.19 -5.83 -9.16
CA ASP A 71 4.55 -7.21 -8.86
C ASP A 71 4.42 -7.51 -7.34
N PRO A 72 4.32 -8.78 -6.93
CA PRO A 72 4.14 -9.17 -5.53
C PRO A 72 5.25 -8.68 -4.60
N PHE A 73 6.49 -8.62 -5.09
CA PHE A 73 7.63 -8.14 -4.31
C PHE A 73 7.46 -6.65 -3.99
N PHE A 74 7.08 -5.85 -5.00
CA PHE A 74 6.90 -4.43 -4.77
C PHE A 74 5.61 -4.11 -4.00
N LYS A 75 4.55 -4.91 -4.10
CA LYS A 75 3.37 -4.78 -3.22
C LYS A 75 3.76 -4.88 -1.74
N LYS A 76 4.60 -5.85 -1.39
CA LYS A 76 5.12 -5.98 -0.03
C LYS A 76 5.96 -4.77 0.39
N ARG A 77 6.81 -4.29 -0.52
CA ARG A 77 7.62 -3.08 -0.28
C ARG A 77 6.75 -1.85 -0.08
N LEU A 78 5.68 -1.69 -0.88
CA LEU A 78 4.70 -0.62 -0.71
C LEU A 78 4.04 -0.68 0.68
N ALA A 79 3.63 -1.87 1.12
CA ALA A 79 3.06 -2.06 2.46
C ALA A 79 4.04 -1.59 3.56
N GLU A 80 5.32 -2.00 3.49
CA GLU A 80 6.35 -1.56 4.43
C GLU A 80 6.51 -0.03 4.44
N ILE A 81 6.48 0.62 3.27
CA ILE A 81 6.54 2.07 3.15
C ILE A 81 5.32 2.71 3.83
N LEU A 82 4.11 2.24 3.52
CA LEU A 82 2.88 2.79 4.08
C LEU A 82 2.81 2.61 5.60
N LEU A 83 3.20 1.45 6.12
CA LEU A 83 3.28 1.20 7.56
C LEU A 83 4.29 2.15 8.23
N GLY A 84 5.48 2.34 7.65
CA GLY A 84 6.48 3.27 8.17
C GLY A 84 6.02 4.74 8.14
N LEU A 85 5.20 5.14 7.15
CA LEU A 85 4.58 6.47 7.12
C LEU A 85 3.52 6.62 8.21
N LYS A 86 2.69 5.61 8.42
CA LYS A 86 1.70 5.55 9.49
C LYS A 86 2.36 5.69 10.88
N GLU A 87 3.48 5.00 11.12
CA GLU A 87 4.25 5.12 12.36
C GLU A 87 4.77 6.54 12.62
N LYS A 88 5.00 7.32 11.54
CA LYS A 88 5.34 8.74 11.60
C LYS A 88 4.12 9.66 11.79
N GLY A 89 2.93 9.11 11.94
CA GLY A 89 1.69 9.86 12.16
C GLY A 89 0.98 10.32 10.89
N ILE A 90 1.39 9.86 9.70
CA ILE A 90 0.72 10.19 8.45
C ILE A 90 -0.59 9.40 8.34
N THR A 91 -1.68 10.10 8.06
CA THR A 91 -2.98 9.47 7.78
C THR A 91 -3.02 9.00 6.33
N ILE A 92 -3.33 7.71 6.11
CA ILE A 92 -3.38 7.13 4.77
C ILE A 92 -4.83 6.73 4.46
N VAL A 93 -5.35 7.22 3.35
CA VAL A 93 -6.64 6.81 2.79
C VAL A 93 -6.39 6.21 1.42
N MET A 94 -6.81 4.96 1.23
CA MET A 94 -6.58 4.22 0.00
C MET A 94 -7.89 3.71 -0.57
N VAL A 95 -8.09 3.88 -1.87
CA VAL A 95 -9.12 3.16 -2.63
C VAL A 95 -8.43 2.02 -3.37
N SER A 96 -8.92 0.79 -3.23
CA SER A 96 -8.32 -0.37 -3.89
C SER A 96 -9.31 -1.49 -4.12
N HIS A 97 -9.11 -2.23 -5.22
CA HIS A 97 -9.73 -3.53 -5.48
C HIS A 97 -8.87 -4.71 -4.99
N ASP A 98 -7.69 -4.44 -4.44
CA ASP A 98 -6.81 -5.45 -3.87
C ASP A 98 -7.27 -5.81 -2.45
N ILE A 99 -8.21 -6.73 -2.38
CA ILE A 99 -8.85 -7.19 -1.12
C ILE A 99 -7.80 -7.80 -0.18
N GLU A 100 -6.88 -8.60 -0.72
CA GLU A 100 -5.84 -9.27 0.08
C GLU A 100 -4.89 -8.24 0.72
N PHE A 101 -4.46 -7.24 -0.05
CA PHE A 101 -3.63 -6.15 0.46
C PHE A 101 -4.37 -5.36 1.55
N SER A 102 -5.64 -5.05 1.33
CA SER A 102 -6.45 -4.31 2.30
C SER A 102 -6.68 -5.12 3.59
N ALA A 103 -6.93 -6.42 3.47
CA ALA A 103 -7.13 -7.30 4.62
C ALA A 103 -5.87 -7.44 5.49
N GLU A 104 -4.68 -7.43 4.87
CA GLU A 104 -3.42 -7.63 5.56
C GLU A 104 -2.86 -6.34 6.20
N PHE A 105 -3.05 -5.17 5.55
CA PHE A 105 -2.31 -3.97 5.92
C PHE A 105 -3.17 -2.78 6.39
N ALA A 106 -4.49 -2.78 6.17
CA ALA A 106 -5.34 -1.70 6.61
C ALA A 106 -5.69 -1.81 8.12
N ASP A 107 -5.91 -0.67 8.77
CA ASP A 107 -6.48 -0.62 10.12
C ASP A 107 -8.00 -0.66 10.09
N ARG A 108 -8.59 -0.11 9.03
CA ARG A 108 -10.02 0.00 8.82
C ARG A 108 -10.36 -0.14 7.35
N CYS A 109 -11.38 -0.93 7.05
CA CYS A 109 -11.95 -1.08 5.73
C CYS A 109 -13.34 -0.47 5.67
N ALA A 110 -13.70 0.10 4.52
CA ALA A 110 -15.01 0.65 4.27
C ALA A 110 -15.47 0.27 2.86
N MET A 111 -16.74 -0.11 2.74
CA MET A 111 -17.38 -0.35 1.45
C MET A 111 -18.08 0.92 0.98
N PHE A 112 -17.67 1.40 -0.18
CA PHE A 112 -18.30 2.53 -0.85
C PHE A 112 -19.22 2.01 -1.98
N PHE A 113 -20.49 2.34 -1.90
CA PHE A 113 -21.48 1.91 -2.88
C PHE A 113 -22.54 2.99 -3.04
N ASP A 114 -22.92 3.30 -4.28
CA ASP A 114 -23.96 4.29 -4.62
C ASP A 114 -23.76 5.64 -3.90
N GLY A 115 -22.54 6.17 -3.97
CA GLY A 115 -22.21 7.49 -3.43
C GLY A 115 -22.09 7.59 -1.91
N ARG A 116 -22.11 6.47 -1.18
CA ARG A 116 -22.05 6.45 0.29
C ARG A 116 -21.25 5.26 0.83
N ILE A 117 -20.78 5.40 2.07
CA ILE A 117 -20.20 4.30 2.82
C ILE A 117 -21.34 3.46 3.40
N VAL A 118 -21.45 2.20 2.95
CA VAL A 118 -22.51 1.27 3.37
C VAL A 118 -22.08 0.39 4.55
N SER A 119 -20.80 0.15 4.74
CA SER A 119 -20.25 -0.53 5.92
C SER A 119 -18.83 -0.07 6.18
N SER A 120 -18.38 -0.12 7.43
CA SER A 120 -17.00 0.18 7.81
C SER A 120 -16.66 -0.50 9.12
N ASP A 121 -15.53 -1.25 9.14
CA ASP A 121 -15.06 -1.98 10.32
C ASP A 121 -13.55 -2.27 10.25
N THR A 122 -13.01 -2.95 11.26
CA THR A 122 -11.67 -3.55 11.17
C THR A 122 -11.61 -4.56 10.04
N PRO A 123 -10.45 -4.81 9.41
CA PRO A 123 -10.35 -5.77 8.31
C PRO A 123 -10.95 -7.14 8.68
N ARG A 124 -10.66 -7.63 9.88
CA ARG A 124 -11.16 -8.93 10.34
C ARG A 124 -12.69 -8.96 10.35
N ALA A 125 -13.35 -8.04 11.01
CA ALA A 125 -14.81 -7.99 11.08
C ALA A 125 -15.43 -7.68 9.70
N PHE A 126 -14.79 -6.84 8.91
CA PHE A 126 -15.27 -6.45 7.59
C PHE A 126 -15.27 -7.62 6.60
N PHE A 127 -14.18 -8.40 6.53
CA PHE A 127 -14.03 -9.49 5.55
C PHE A 127 -14.64 -10.81 6.02
N SER A 128 -14.70 -11.10 7.33
CA SER A 128 -15.40 -12.28 7.83
C SER A 128 -16.92 -12.12 7.82
N GLY A 129 -17.43 -10.90 8.03
CA GLY A 129 -18.85 -10.60 7.99
C GLY A 129 -19.46 -10.48 6.58
N ASN A 130 -18.65 -10.48 5.52
CA ASN A 130 -19.11 -10.22 4.16
C ASN A 130 -18.90 -11.43 3.23
N ARG A 131 -19.99 -12.01 2.74
CA ARG A 131 -19.93 -13.19 1.88
C ARG A 131 -19.55 -12.88 0.43
N PHE A 132 -19.75 -11.66 -0.03
CA PHE A 132 -19.49 -11.26 -1.43
C PHE A 132 -18.11 -10.61 -1.58
N TYR A 133 -17.75 -9.73 -0.64
CA TYR A 133 -16.46 -9.04 -0.60
C TYR A 133 -15.62 -9.59 0.53
N THR A 134 -14.96 -10.72 0.28
CA THR A 134 -14.07 -11.35 1.24
C THR A 134 -12.82 -11.88 0.55
N THR A 135 -11.78 -12.13 1.33
CA THR A 135 -10.50 -12.64 0.85
C THR A 135 -10.62 -14.08 0.33
N THR A 136 -9.67 -14.48 -0.51
CA THR A 136 -9.56 -15.86 -0.98
C THR A 136 -9.34 -16.81 0.21
N SER A 137 -8.51 -16.41 1.17
CA SER A 137 -8.23 -17.18 2.39
C SER A 137 -9.50 -17.47 3.16
N HIS A 138 -10.31 -16.45 3.44
CA HIS A 138 -11.59 -16.64 4.15
C HIS A 138 -12.56 -17.51 3.34
N ARG A 139 -12.67 -17.28 2.04
CA ARG A 139 -13.57 -18.06 1.16
C ARG A 139 -13.28 -19.55 1.18
N VAL A 140 -12.01 -19.94 1.29
CA VAL A 140 -11.59 -21.34 1.30
C VAL A 140 -11.70 -21.96 2.70
N SER A 141 -11.48 -21.18 3.76
CA SER A 141 -11.34 -21.69 5.13
C SER A 141 -12.52 -21.45 6.05
N HIS A 142 -13.50 -20.64 5.66
CA HIS A 142 -14.59 -20.18 6.56
C HIS A 142 -15.44 -21.31 7.18
N GLU A 143 -15.53 -22.48 6.56
CA GLU A 143 -16.22 -23.64 7.14
C GLU A 143 -15.52 -24.22 8.37
N TYR A 144 -14.20 -23.94 8.50
CA TYR A 144 -13.36 -24.46 9.59
C TYR A 144 -12.83 -23.33 10.49
N PHE A 145 -12.62 -22.14 9.92
CA PHE A 145 -11.99 -21.00 10.57
C PHE A 145 -12.68 -19.70 10.16
N ASP A 146 -13.73 -19.34 10.87
CA ASP A 146 -14.60 -18.19 10.55
C ASP A 146 -13.86 -16.83 10.52
N ASP A 147 -12.76 -16.69 11.24
CA ASP A 147 -12.03 -15.45 11.41
C ASP A 147 -10.70 -15.38 10.63
N ALA A 148 -10.39 -16.41 9.85
CA ALA A 148 -9.18 -16.44 9.01
C ALA A 148 -9.39 -15.61 7.73
N ILE A 149 -8.83 -14.39 7.70
CA ILE A 149 -8.98 -13.50 6.56
C ILE A 149 -7.72 -13.39 5.70
N ILE A 150 -6.57 -13.76 6.20
CA ILE A 150 -5.30 -13.76 5.46
C ILE A 150 -4.67 -15.16 5.47
N TYR A 151 -3.80 -15.45 4.52
CA TYR A 151 -3.20 -16.80 4.40
C TYR A 151 -2.39 -17.19 5.64
N GLN A 152 -1.78 -16.23 6.33
CA GLN A 152 -1.06 -16.45 7.58
C GLN A 152 -1.97 -16.99 8.69
N ASP A 153 -3.23 -16.50 8.77
CA ASP A 153 -4.22 -17.02 9.70
C ASP A 153 -4.50 -18.49 9.43
N VAL A 154 -4.74 -18.84 8.16
CA VAL A 154 -5.01 -20.23 7.76
C VAL A 154 -3.85 -21.13 8.10
N VAL A 155 -2.62 -20.74 7.76
CA VAL A 155 -1.41 -21.53 8.08
C VAL A 155 -1.24 -21.71 9.59
N ARG A 156 -1.43 -20.65 10.38
CA ARG A 156 -1.34 -20.70 11.85
C ARG A 156 -2.38 -21.66 12.43
N LEU A 157 -3.66 -21.48 12.05
CA LEU A 157 -4.76 -22.27 12.57
C LEU A 157 -4.68 -23.75 12.15
N CYS A 158 -4.22 -24.05 10.93
CA CYS A 158 -3.94 -25.43 10.54
C CYS A 158 -2.84 -26.07 11.41
N ARG A 159 -1.78 -25.34 11.72
CA ARG A 159 -0.69 -25.86 12.59
C ARG A 159 -1.16 -26.09 14.03
N GLU A 160 -1.98 -25.19 14.56
CA GLU A 160 -2.54 -25.28 15.92
C GLU A 160 -3.53 -26.45 16.06
N ASN A 161 -4.20 -26.84 14.98
CA ASN A 161 -5.18 -27.94 14.94
C ASN A 161 -4.63 -29.25 14.35
N MET A 162 -3.38 -29.29 13.88
CA MET A 162 -2.66 -30.52 13.54
C MET A 162 -2.03 -31.09 14.81
N ILE A 163 -2.78 -31.99 15.48
CA ILE A 163 -2.29 -32.81 16.61
C ILE A 163 -1.75 -34.12 16.07
#